data_45331a095d165ec5f70aeec2e59bc656
#
_entry.id   45331a095d165ec5f70aeec2e59bc656
#
_cell.length_a   1.000
_cell.length_b   1.000
_cell.length_c   1.000
_cell.angle_alpha   90.00
_cell.angle_beta   90.00
_cell.angle_gamma   90.00
#
_symmetry.space_group_name_H-M   'P 1'
#
loop_
_entity.id
_entity.type
_entity.pdbx_description
1 polymer ?
#
loop_
_entity_poly.entity_id
_entity_poly.type
_entity_poly.pdbx_seq_one_letter_code
_entity_poly.pdbx_strand_id
1 'polypeptide(L)'
;MLFKQQALLRQKLFVLGSLVIGSVLYLVARVGTLDRLQPICPIESRFHPPEPEQIPLRTLQFKRGLLHESRKGNDTKEQIRLHNLVQQLPQAIIIGVRKGGTRALLEMLNLHPAVVKASQEIHFFDNDKNYARGIDWYRGKMPFSLPHQITIEKSPAYFITEEVPERIFKMNSSIKLLIIVREPTTRAVSDYTQVLEGKERKNKTYHKFENLAIDANTCEVNTKYKAVRTSIYTKHLERWLKYFPVEQFHIVDGDRLITDPLPELQLVERYLNLPSRISQYNLYFNATRGFYCLRFNIVFNKCLAGSKGRIHPEVDLSVLTKLQRFFHPFNQKFYQITGRTFNWP
;
A
#
# COMPACT_ATOMS: atom_id res chain seq x y z
N MET A 1 -47.32 8.52 -75.22
CA MET A 1 -46.44 9.23 -74.26
C MET A 1 -46.45 8.67 -72.83
N LEU A 2 -47.61 8.17 -72.35
CA LEU A 2 -47.79 7.66 -70.97
C LEU A 2 -46.99 6.39 -70.66
N PHE A 3 -46.77 5.48 -71.57
CA PHE A 3 -46.01 4.23 -71.33
C PHE A 3 -44.51 4.44 -71.08
N LYS A 4 -43.88 5.46 -71.67
CA LYS A 4 -42.44 5.81 -71.42
C LYS A 4 -42.26 6.45 -70.04
N GLN A 5 -43.23 7.22 -69.52
CA GLN A 5 -43.14 7.82 -68.21
C GLN A 5 -43.30 6.78 -67.07
N GLN A 6 -44.18 5.77 -67.25
CA GLN A 6 -44.35 4.67 -66.29
C GLN A 6 -43.08 3.79 -66.19
N ALA A 7 -42.40 3.53 -67.32
CA ALA A 7 -41.19 2.74 -67.32
C ALA A 7 -40.06 3.48 -66.60
N LEU A 8 -39.93 4.80 -66.82
CA LEU A 8 -38.91 5.63 -66.18
C LEU A 8 -39.14 5.77 -64.67
N LEU A 9 -40.41 5.83 -64.23
CA LEU A 9 -40.80 5.90 -62.81
C LEU A 9 -40.49 4.58 -62.11
N ARG A 10 -40.76 3.45 -62.73
CA ARG A 10 -40.43 2.10 -62.19
C ARG A 10 -38.91 1.92 -62.09
N GLN A 11 -38.13 2.40 -63.06
CA GLN A 11 -36.68 2.29 -63.02
C GLN A 11 -36.07 3.18 -61.91
N LYS A 12 -36.60 4.40 -61.68
CA LYS A 12 -36.20 5.27 -60.59
C LYS A 12 -36.58 4.69 -59.22
N LEU A 13 -37.76 4.09 -59.07
CA LEU A 13 -38.20 3.42 -57.85
C LEU A 13 -37.34 2.19 -57.54
N PHE A 14 -36.94 1.42 -58.58
CA PHE A 14 -36.05 0.26 -58.40
C PHE A 14 -34.66 0.66 -57.93
N VAL A 15 -34.08 1.74 -58.48
CA VAL A 15 -32.79 2.27 -58.11
C VAL A 15 -32.83 2.86 -56.70
N LEU A 16 -33.89 3.58 -56.31
CA LEU A 16 -34.07 4.09 -54.95
C LEU A 16 -34.25 2.95 -53.94
N GLY A 17 -35.03 1.92 -54.27
CA GLY A 17 -35.20 0.74 -53.45
C GLY A 17 -33.88 -0.02 -53.17
N SER A 18 -33.07 -0.18 -54.24
CA SER A 18 -31.76 -0.84 -54.11
C SER A 18 -30.77 -0.03 -53.28
N LEU A 19 -30.80 1.30 -53.38
CA LEU A 19 -29.98 2.19 -52.55
C LEU A 19 -30.38 2.16 -51.07
N VAL A 20 -31.69 2.11 -50.79
CA VAL A 20 -32.21 1.99 -49.39
C VAL A 20 -31.86 0.65 -48.80
N ILE A 21 -32.03 -0.45 -49.54
CA ILE A 21 -31.68 -1.80 -49.10
C ILE A 21 -30.18 -1.93 -48.88
N GLY A 22 -29.34 -1.38 -49.80
CA GLY A 22 -27.90 -1.33 -49.63
C GLY A 22 -27.45 -0.55 -48.41
N SER A 23 -28.10 0.57 -48.12
CA SER A 23 -27.81 1.41 -46.95
C SER A 23 -28.25 0.70 -45.63
N VAL A 24 -29.38 0.03 -45.64
CA VAL A 24 -29.85 -0.75 -44.47
C VAL A 24 -28.96 -1.97 -44.22
N LEU A 25 -28.57 -2.70 -45.28
CA LEU A 25 -27.60 -3.79 -45.15
C LEU A 25 -26.24 -3.34 -44.69
N TYR A 26 -25.76 -2.17 -45.14
CA TYR A 26 -24.52 -1.59 -44.66
C TYR A 26 -24.60 -1.15 -43.19
N LEU A 27 -25.73 -0.57 -42.77
CA LEU A 27 -26.01 -0.22 -41.37
C LEU A 27 -26.13 -1.47 -40.48
N VAL A 28 -26.84 -2.49 -40.95
CA VAL A 28 -26.95 -3.76 -40.20
C VAL A 28 -25.63 -4.49 -40.11
N ALA A 29 -24.79 -4.46 -41.17
CA ALA A 29 -23.45 -5.01 -41.12
C ALA A 29 -22.54 -4.21 -40.15
N ARG A 30 -22.68 -2.89 -40.06
CA ARG A 30 -21.96 -2.06 -39.07
C ARG A 30 -22.47 -2.25 -37.62
N VAL A 31 -23.77 -2.43 -37.44
CA VAL A 31 -24.35 -2.73 -36.11
C VAL A 31 -24.02 -4.15 -35.69
N GLY A 32 -23.99 -5.12 -36.60
CA GLY A 32 -23.58 -6.50 -36.31
C GLY A 32 -22.09 -6.67 -36.03
N THR A 33 -21.26 -5.68 -36.40
CA THR A 33 -19.84 -5.63 -36.01
C THR A 33 -19.61 -4.89 -34.68
N LEU A 34 -20.62 -4.24 -34.09
CA LEU A 34 -20.55 -3.60 -32.79
C LEU A 34 -20.83 -4.53 -31.60
N ASP A 35 -21.37 -5.73 -31.85
CA ASP A 35 -21.70 -6.72 -30.81
C ASP A 35 -20.60 -7.79 -30.58
N ARG A 36 -19.43 -7.63 -31.18
CA ARG A 36 -18.21 -8.22 -30.63
C ARG A 36 -17.52 -7.20 -29.73
N LEU A 37 -18.11 -6.92 -28.59
CA LEU A 37 -17.33 -6.53 -27.41
C LEU A 37 -16.30 -7.65 -27.24
N GLN A 38 -15.10 -7.44 -27.76
CA GLN A 38 -13.98 -8.29 -27.42
C GLN A 38 -13.93 -8.36 -25.91
N PRO A 39 -13.77 -9.54 -25.33
CA PRO A 39 -13.59 -9.65 -23.89
C PRO A 39 -12.47 -8.68 -23.49
N ILE A 40 -12.64 -7.96 -22.38
CA ILE A 40 -11.71 -6.99 -21.82
C ILE A 40 -10.45 -7.74 -21.30
N CYS A 41 -9.96 -8.68 -22.06
CA CYS A 41 -8.73 -9.41 -21.86
C CYS A 41 -7.74 -8.92 -22.92
N PRO A 42 -6.83 -8.02 -22.58
CA PRO A 42 -5.87 -7.49 -23.55
C PRO A 42 -4.93 -8.58 -24.05
N ILE A 43 -4.75 -8.61 -25.35
CA ILE A 43 -3.68 -9.36 -26.02
C ILE A 43 -2.35 -8.69 -25.66
N GLU A 44 -1.34 -9.49 -25.39
CA GLU A 44 0.03 -9.06 -25.03
C GLU A 44 0.56 -7.92 -25.88
N SER A 45 0.76 -6.76 -25.29
CA SER A 45 1.66 -5.74 -25.84
C SER A 45 2.92 -5.67 -24.97
N ARG A 46 4.03 -6.12 -25.50
CA ARG A 46 5.35 -5.91 -24.89
C ARG A 46 5.73 -4.44 -25.07
N PHE A 47 5.81 -3.73 -23.97
CA PHE A 47 6.31 -2.35 -23.98
C PHE A 47 7.83 -2.37 -23.81
N HIS A 48 8.56 -1.68 -24.68
CA HIS A 48 9.96 -1.35 -24.47
C HIS A 48 10.00 0.09 -23.92
N PRO A 49 10.65 0.33 -22.77
CA PRO A 49 10.81 1.69 -22.26
C PRO A 49 11.79 2.48 -23.12
N PRO A 50 11.62 3.81 -23.23
CA PRO A 50 12.65 4.68 -23.82
C PRO A 50 13.93 4.66 -22.98
N GLU A 51 15.08 4.85 -23.62
CA GLU A 51 16.39 4.88 -22.95
C GLU A 51 16.46 6.00 -21.90
N PRO A 52 17.05 5.73 -20.72
CA PRO A 52 17.15 6.71 -19.66
C PRO A 52 18.29 7.70 -19.90
N GLU A 53 18.00 9.00 -19.86
CA GLU A 53 19.01 10.05 -19.73
C GLU A 53 19.77 9.89 -18.41
N GLN A 54 21.09 9.92 -18.51
CA GLN A 54 22.01 9.79 -17.38
C GLN A 54 22.05 11.10 -16.58
N ILE A 55 21.59 11.06 -15.34
CA ILE A 55 21.80 12.13 -14.36
C ILE A 55 22.93 11.71 -13.39
N PRO A 56 23.99 12.52 -13.22
CA PRO A 56 25.13 12.13 -12.40
C PRO A 56 24.83 12.14 -10.90
N LEU A 57 25.18 11.04 -10.24
CA LEU A 57 25.15 10.88 -8.78
C LEU A 57 26.22 11.75 -8.11
N ARG A 58 25.82 12.76 -7.34
CA ARG A 58 26.67 13.39 -6.33
C ARG A 58 26.49 12.69 -4.99
N THR A 59 27.53 12.02 -4.60
CA THR A 59 27.71 11.38 -3.30
C THR A 59 27.86 12.45 -2.20
N LEU A 60 26.90 12.53 -1.29
CA LEU A 60 27.06 13.30 -0.06
C LEU A 60 27.52 12.36 1.06
N GLN A 61 28.80 12.42 1.36
CA GLN A 61 29.38 11.87 2.57
C GLN A 61 28.95 12.72 3.77
N PHE A 62 28.18 12.17 4.68
CA PHE A 62 27.96 12.77 5.98
C PHE A 62 29.13 12.43 6.91
N LYS A 63 29.97 13.42 7.18
CA LYS A 63 31.04 13.34 8.19
C LYS A 63 30.43 13.24 9.59
N ARG A 64 30.87 12.23 10.32
CA ARG A 64 30.82 12.16 11.78
C ARG A 64 31.66 13.33 12.35
N GLY A 65 31.01 14.20 13.07
CA GLY A 65 31.73 15.25 13.82
C GLY A 65 30.73 16.12 14.56
N LEU A 66 30.67 15.94 15.85
CA LEU A 66 30.48 16.96 16.86
C LEU A 66 30.03 16.30 18.17
N LEU A 67 31.03 15.87 18.93
CA LEU A 67 30.95 15.73 20.38
C LEU A 67 32.22 16.34 20.92
N HIS A 68 32.14 17.59 21.28
CA HIS A 68 32.93 18.18 22.39
C HIS A 68 32.44 19.62 22.60
N GLU A 69 31.59 19.77 23.59
CA GLU A 69 31.71 20.94 24.49
C GLU A 69 31.06 20.60 25.83
N SER A 70 31.92 20.58 26.83
CA SER A 70 31.67 20.27 28.21
C SER A 70 30.81 21.34 28.88
N ARG A 71 29.70 20.94 29.55
CA ARG A 71 29.13 21.70 30.66
C ARG A 71 29.03 20.78 31.88
N LYS A 72 29.96 20.93 32.80
CA LYS A 72 29.95 20.34 34.15
C LYS A 72 28.66 20.75 34.87
N GLY A 73 27.77 19.78 35.16
CA GLY A 73 26.60 20.00 36.00
C GLY A 73 25.40 19.06 35.73
N ASN A 74 25.39 18.32 34.62
CA ASN A 74 24.28 17.40 34.28
C ASN A 74 24.72 15.93 34.15
N ASP A 75 25.98 15.61 34.41
CA ASP A 75 26.58 14.31 34.07
C ASP A 75 25.97 13.13 34.82
N THR A 76 25.52 13.31 36.06
CA THR A 76 24.92 12.21 36.86
C THR A 76 23.55 11.75 36.33
N LYS A 77 22.69 12.67 35.92
CA LYS A 77 21.36 12.29 35.34
C LYS A 77 21.48 11.69 33.95
N GLU A 78 22.42 12.15 33.16
CA GLU A 78 22.67 11.64 31.80
C GLU A 78 23.41 10.29 31.86
N GLN A 79 24.37 10.11 32.76
CA GLN A 79 25.00 8.82 33.02
C GLN A 79 24.00 7.78 33.57
N ILE A 80 23.12 8.15 34.49
CA ILE A 80 22.05 7.25 34.99
C ILE A 80 21.08 6.88 33.86
N ARG A 81 20.76 7.80 32.95
CA ARG A 81 19.94 7.50 31.74
C ARG A 81 20.63 6.51 30.79
N LEU A 82 21.93 6.67 30.57
CA LEU A 82 22.69 5.78 29.69
C LEU A 82 22.84 4.36 30.28
N HIS A 83 22.95 4.21 31.59
CA HIS A 83 23.05 2.92 32.27
C HIS A 83 21.73 2.11 32.23
N ASN A 84 20.57 2.74 32.00
CA ASN A 84 19.26 2.10 31.95
C ASN A 84 18.77 1.79 30.52
N LEU A 85 19.61 2.06 29.49
CA LEU A 85 19.26 1.75 28.11
C LEU A 85 19.50 0.28 27.81
N VAL A 86 18.43 -0.43 27.42
CA VAL A 86 18.48 -1.84 27.04
C VAL A 86 17.83 -2.10 25.70
N GLN A 87 18.25 -3.14 25.02
CA GLN A 87 17.52 -3.64 23.85
C GLN A 87 16.39 -4.56 24.33
N GLN A 88 15.14 -4.13 24.09
CA GLN A 88 13.94 -4.86 24.47
C GLN A 88 13.27 -5.47 23.24
N LEU A 89 12.60 -6.61 23.43
CA LEU A 89 11.67 -7.11 22.42
C LEU A 89 10.55 -6.08 22.20
N PRO A 90 9.99 -5.97 20.99
CA PRO A 90 8.96 -4.99 20.71
C PRO A 90 7.69 -5.28 21.55
N GLN A 91 7.09 -4.22 22.08
CA GLN A 91 5.79 -4.25 22.75
C GLN A 91 4.65 -4.03 21.77
N ALA A 92 4.95 -3.49 20.59
CA ALA A 92 4.00 -3.36 19.49
C ALA A 92 4.68 -3.65 18.15
N ILE A 93 3.93 -4.23 17.21
CA ILE A 93 4.41 -4.52 15.85
C ILE A 93 3.41 -4.00 14.83
N ILE A 94 3.89 -3.25 13.84
CA ILE A 94 3.13 -2.93 12.62
C ILE A 94 3.30 -4.10 11.65
N ILE A 95 2.36 -5.03 11.67
CA ILE A 95 2.43 -6.29 10.92
C ILE A 95 2.11 -6.16 9.42
N GLY A 96 1.46 -5.07 9.00
CA GLY A 96 1.02 -4.83 7.62
C GLY A 96 0.15 -3.60 7.49
N VAL A 97 -0.38 -3.37 6.32
CA VAL A 97 -0.27 -4.13 5.08
C VAL A 97 0.76 -3.47 4.17
N ARG A 98 1.50 -4.25 3.42
CA ARG A 98 2.41 -3.71 2.40
C ARG A 98 1.65 -2.74 1.50
N LYS A 99 2.19 -1.53 1.29
CA LYS A 99 1.58 -0.40 0.55
C LYS A 99 0.39 0.29 1.27
N GLY A 100 0.06 -0.13 2.47
CA GLY A 100 -0.93 0.56 3.32
C GLY A 100 -0.43 1.86 3.95
N GLY A 101 0.89 2.10 4.01
CA GLY A 101 1.45 3.28 4.69
C GLY A 101 2.30 2.95 5.93
N THR A 102 2.67 1.69 6.12
CA THR A 102 3.39 1.20 7.31
C THR A 102 4.65 2.00 7.68
N ARG A 103 5.39 2.50 6.67
CA ARG A 103 6.58 3.33 6.94
C ARG A 103 6.19 4.72 7.44
N ALA A 104 5.13 5.31 6.88
CA ALA A 104 4.64 6.61 7.32
C ALA A 104 4.16 6.52 8.77
N LEU A 105 3.34 5.53 9.09
CA LEU A 105 2.87 5.28 10.44
C LEU A 105 4.03 5.13 11.44
N LEU A 106 5.03 4.31 11.13
CA LEU A 106 6.19 4.11 12.00
C LEU A 106 6.98 5.40 12.25
N GLU A 107 7.21 6.19 11.20
CA GLU A 107 7.93 7.47 11.33
C GLU A 107 7.11 8.50 12.11
N MET A 108 5.78 8.55 11.90
CA MET A 108 4.89 9.44 12.63
C MET A 108 4.78 9.05 14.12
N LEU A 109 4.67 7.76 14.44
CA LEU A 109 4.66 7.31 15.84
C LEU A 109 5.96 7.63 16.58
N ASN A 110 7.09 7.65 15.87
CA ASN A 110 8.38 8.02 16.46
C ASN A 110 8.50 9.52 16.80
N LEU A 111 7.47 10.33 16.52
CA LEU A 111 7.35 11.69 17.07
C LEU A 111 7.01 11.68 18.56
N HIS A 112 6.41 10.60 19.05
CA HIS A 112 6.08 10.46 20.46
C HIS A 112 7.33 10.12 21.28
N PRO A 113 7.64 10.86 22.36
CA PRO A 113 8.89 10.71 23.12
C PRO A 113 9.01 9.33 23.82
N ALA A 114 7.90 8.66 24.10
CA ALA A 114 7.92 7.32 24.68
C ALA A 114 7.92 6.20 23.61
N VAL A 115 8.10 6.52 22.32
CA VAL A 115 8.15 5.53 21.25
C VAL A 115 9.54 5.49 20.65
N VAL A 116 10.13 4.30 20.58
CA VAL A 116 11.41 4.05 19.92
C VAL A 116 11.19 3.00 18.85
N LYS A 117 11.60 3.31 17.62
CA LYS A 117 11.34 2.43 16.46
C LYS A 117 12.58 1.66 16.02
N ALA A 118 12.41 0.44 15.55
CA ALA A 118 13.43 -0.27 14.80
C ALA A 118 13.82 0.49 13.52
N SER A 119 15.09 0.50 13.17
CA SER A 119 15.63 1.28 12.05
C SER A 119 15.24 0.73 10.69
N GLN A 120 15.03 -0.59 10.61
CA GLN A 120 14.75 -1.32 9.36
C GLN A 120 13.67 -2.39 9.57
N GLU A 121 13.22 -2.98 8.48
CA GLU A 121 12.37 -4.19 8.49
C GLU A 121 13.26 -5.39 8.81
N ILE A 122 12.96 -6.09 9.91
CA ILE A 122 13.82 -7.17 10.40
C ILE A 122 13.50 -8.49 9.70
N HIS A 123 12.24 -8.66 9.30
CA HIS A 123 11.79 -9.92 8.68
C HIS A 123 12.19 -11.15 9.49
N PHE A 124 12.00 -11.08 10.82
CA PHE A 124 12.35 -12.18 11.71
C PHE A 124 11.34 -13.32 11.61
N PHE A 125 10.06 -13.01 11.72
CA PHE A 125 9.01 -14.02 11.78
C PHE A 125 8.60 -14.59 10.41
N ASP A 126 8.81 -13.86 9.30
CA ASP A 126 8.43 -14.26 7.94
C ASP A 126 9.60 -14.79 7.10
N ASN A 127 10.77 -14.96 7.72
CA ASN A 127 11.96 -15.50 7.08
C ASN A 127 12.58 -16.58 7.96
N ASP A 128 12.54 -17.84 7.53
CA ASP A 128 13.00 -18.99 8.32
C ASP A 128 14.48 -18.91 8.69
N LYS A 129 15.31 -18.35 7.80
CA LYS A 129 16.76 -18.16 8.09
C LYS A 129 16.96 -17.15 9.23
N ASN A 130 16.13 -16.12 9.29
CA ASN A 130 16.18 -15.15 10.39
C ASN A 130 15.59 -15.74 11.67
N TYR A 131 14.48 -16.47 11.55
CA TYR A 131 13.80 -17.10 12.70
C TYR A 131 14.69 -18.15 13.37
N ALA A 132 15.43 -18.93 12.61
CA ALA A 132 16.39 -19.91 13.12
C ALA A 132 17.55 -19.30 13.91
N ARG A 133 17.78 -17.98 13.83
CA ARG A 133 18.81 -17.28 14.61
C ARG A 133 18.40 -17.03 16.07
N GLY A 134 17.15 -17.29 16.40
CA GLY A 134 16.63 -17.19 17.76
C GLY A 134 16.26 -15.78 18.22
N ILE A 135 15.55 -15.76 19.36
CA ILE A 135 14.93 -14.54 19.88
C ILE A 135 15.93 -13.47 20.34
N ASP A 136 17.10 -13.91 20.83
CA ASP A 136 18.16 -12.99 21.26
C ASP A 136 18.78 -12.21 20.09
N TRP A 137 18.92 -12.87 18.94
CA TRP A 137 19.30 -12.18 17.70
C TRP A 137 18.26 -11.15 17.30
N TYR A 138 16.97 -11.48 17.41
CA TYR A 138 15.89 -10.54 17.11
C TYR A 138 15.89 -9.35 18.08
N ARG A 139 16.05 -9.61 19.39
CA ARG A 139 16.22 -8.56 20.42
C ARG A 139 17.40 -7.65 20.10
N GLY A 140 18.54 -8.20 19.70
CA GLY A 140 19.71 -7.45 19.30
C GLY A 140 19.55 -6.57 18.04
N LYS A 141 18.43 -6.71 17.30
CA LYS A 141 18.06 -5.82 16.17
C LYS A 141 17.21 -4.63 16.60
N MET A 142 16.70 -4.65 17.84
CA MET A 142 15.90 -3.56 18.36
C MET A 142 16.81 -2.39 18.77
N PRO A 143 16.28 -1.17 18.78
CA PRO A 143 16.99 -0.02 19.32
C PRO A 143 17.19 -0.15 20.83
N PHE A 144 18.18 0.54 21.37
CA PHE A 144 18.25 0.79 22.79
C PHE A 144 17.11 1.72 23.21
N SER A 145 16.43 1.37 24.29
CA SER A 145 15.28 2.10 24.82
C SER A 145 15.29 2.10 26.34
N LEU A 146 14.66 3.11 26.94
CA LEU A 146 14.43 3.18 28.38
C LEU A 146 13.28 2.23 28.78
N PRO A 147 13.24 1.75 30.02
CA PRO A 147 12.20 0.81 30.47
C PRO A 147 10.75 1.27 30.26
N HIS A 148 10.52 2.59 30.30
CA HIS A 148 9.19 3.19 30.10
C HIS A 148 8.85 3.51 28.63
N GLN A 149 9.77 3.26 27.69
CA GLN A 149 9.55 3.48 26.28
C GLN A 149 9.03 2.22 25.60
N ILE A 150 8.17 2.39 24.60
CA ILE A 150 7.67 1.32 23.76
C ILE A 150 8.57 1.16 22.55
N THR A 151 9.13 -0.02 22.39
CA THR A 151 9.85 -0.41 21.16
C THR A 151 8.85 -0.92 20.12
N ILE A 152 8.88 -0.34 18.93
CA ILE A 152 8.02 -0.74 17.80
C ILE A 152 8.87 -1.22 16.64
N GLU A 153 8.55 -2.41 16.13
CA GLU A 153 9.09 -2.99 14.90
C GLU A 153 8.02 -2.95 13.80
N LYS A 154 8.46 -2.97 12.54
CA LYS A 154 7.58 -2.96 11.39
C LYS A 154 8.14 -3.84 10.27
N SER A 155 7.44 -4.95 9.96
CA SER A 155 7.69 -5.83 8.82
C SER A 155 6.37 -6.16 8.12
N PRO A 156 6.04 -5.48 7.01
CA PRO A 156 4.70 -5.52 6.41
C PRO A 156 4.31 -6.87 5.80
N ALA A 157 5.27 -7.76 5.60
CA ALA A 157 5.02 -9.10 5.10
C ALA A 157 4.42 -10.02 6.19
N TYR A 158 4.55 -9.67 7.46
CA TYR A 158 4.01 -10.46 8.57
C TYR A 158 2.52 -10.73 8.41
N PHE A 159 1.75 -9.74 8.00
CA PHE A 159 0.29 -9.87 7.89
C PHE A 159 -0.16 -11.00 6.98
N ILE A 160 0.58 -11.24 5.87
CA ILE A 160 0.20 -12.21 4.84
C ILE A 160 0.89 -13.57 4.99
N THR A 161 1.94 -13.68 5.81
CA THR A 161 2.72 -14.90 5.96
C THR A 161 2.07 -15.84 6.97
N GLU A 162 1.95 -17.11 6.63
CA GLU A 162 1.08 -18.07 7.30
C GLU A 162 1.56 -18.43 8.70
N GLU A 163 2.87 -18.59 8.88
CA GLU A 163 3.48 -19.05 10.13
C GLU A 163 3.66 -17.91 11.16
N VAL A 164 3.55 -16.67 10.71
CA VAL A 164 3.88 -15.50 11.54
C VAL A 164 2.98 -15.31 12.75
N PRO A 165 1.64 -15.48 12.66
CA PRO A 165 0.77 -15.32 13.84
C PRO A 165 1.19 -16.23 15.00
N GLU A 166 1.46 -17.50 14.72
CA GLU A 166 1.90 -18.47 15.73
C GLU A 166 3.27 -18.10 16.33
N ARG A 167 4.22 -17.71 15.47
CA ARG A 167 5.57 -17.35 15.91
C ARG A 167 5.57 -16.10 16.80
N ILE A 168 4.74 -15.11 16.49
CA ILE A 168 4.60 -13.91 17.33
C ILE A 168 3.87 -14.25 18.63
N PHE A 169 2.84 -15.08 18.58
CA PHE A 169 2.11 -15.53 19.78
C PHE A 169 3.04 -16.25 20.75
N LYS A 170 3.90 -17.14 20.26
CA LYS A 170 4.93 -17.83 21.06
C LYS A 170 5.93 -16.86 21.69
N MET A 171 6.25 -15.76 21.03
CA MET A 171 7.14 -14.73 21.58
C MET A 171 6.42 -13.93 22.69
N ASN A 172 5.23 -13.46 22.40
CA ASN A 172 4.44 -12.64 23.33
C ASN A 172 2.95 -12.68 22.97
N SER A 173 2.15 -13.41 23.71
CA SER A 173 0.70 -13.51 23.52
C SER A 173 -0.08 -12.23 23.84
N SER A 174 0.55 -11.26 24.54
CA SER A 174 -0.06 -9.98 24.91
C SER A 174 0.43 -8.79 24.05
N ILE A 175 1.14 -9.06 22.97
CA ILE A 175 1.71 -8.02 22.12
C ILE A 175 0.61 -7.18 21.44
N LYS A 176 0.84 -5.88 21.26
CA LYS A 176 -0.07 -4.99 20.55
C LYS A 176 0.22 -5.03 19.04
N LEU A 177 -0.80 -5.28 18.24
CA LEU A 177 -0.69 -5.46 16.78
C LEU A 177 -1.34 -4.29 16.05
N LEU A 178 -0.58 -3.67 15.15
CA LEU A 178 -1.04 -2.56 14.31
C LEU A 178 -1.14 -3.02 12.86
N ILE A 179 -2.30 -2.80 12.26
CA ILE A 179 -2.56 -3.07 10.84
C ILE A 179 -2.97 -1.76 10.18
N ILE A 180 -2.23 -1.28 9.20
CA ILE A 180 -2.65 -0.13 8.41
C ILE A 180 -3.12 -0.58 7.04
N VAL A 181 -4.36 -0.24 6.70
CA VAL A 181 -5.04 -0.64 5.47
C VAL A 181 -5.32 0.57 4.59
N ARG A 182 -5.53 0.32 3.32
CA ARG A 182 -5.99 1.29 2.32
C ARG A 182 -7.08 0.66 1.47
N GLU A 183 -7.79 1.46 0.68
CA GLU A 183 -8.68 0.93 -0.33
C GLU A 183 -7.96 -0.17 -1.13
N PRO A 184 -8.54 -1.40 -1.18
CA PRO A 184 -7.85 -2.59 -1.70
C PRO A 184 -7.33 -2.47 -3.12
N THR A 185 -8.09 -1.82 -4.02
CA THR A 185 -7.72 -1.63 -5.44
C THR A 185 -6.53 -0.67 -5.55
N THR A 186 -6.63 0.48 -4.89
CA THR A 186 -5.54 1.49 -4.82
C THR A 186 -4.27 0.88 -4.24
N ARG A 187 -4.41 0.06 -3.17
CA ARG A 187 -3.27 -0.64 -2.60
C ARG A 187 -2.64 -1.61 -3.60
N ALA A 188 -3.45 -2.36 -4.36
CA ALA A 188 -2.95 -3.32 -5.34
C ALA A 188 -2.20 -2.60 -6.48
N VAL A 189 -2.73 -1.49 -7.00
CA VAL A 189 -2.06 -0.65 -8.00
C VAL A 189 -0.74 -0.09 -7.44
N SER A 190 -0.75 0.39 -6.19
CA SER A 190 0.47 0.88 -5.54
C SER A 190 1.54 -0.20 -5.38
N ASP A 191 1.15 -1.46 -5.17
CA ASP A 191 2.07 -2.60 -5.07
C ASP A 191 2.70 -2.92 -6.43
N TYR A 192 1.88 -2.94 -7.49
CA TYR A 192 2.33 -3.07 -8.86
C TYR A 192 3.32 -1.96 -9.23
N THR A 193 3.00 -0.70 -8.97
CA THR A 193 3.87 0.45 -9.27
C THR A 193 5.27 0.29 -8.67
N GLN A 194 5.36 -0.20 -7.43
CA GLN A 194 6.66 -0.43 -6.80
C GLN A 194 7.45 -1.56 -7.48
N VAL A 195 6.77 -2.62 -7.91
CA VAL A 195 7.40 -3.75 -8.61
C VAL A 195 7.83 -3.32 -10.01
N LEU A 196 6.99 -2.54 -10.70
CA LEU A 196 7.24 -1.95 -12.01
C LEU A 196 8.54 -1.15 -12.00
N GLU A 197 8.66 -0.13 -11.15
CA GLU A 197 9.89 0.66 -10.98
C GLU A 197 11.15 -0.20 -10.73
N GLY A 198 10.98 -1.26 -9.93
CA GLY A 198 12.08 -2.19 -9.65
C GLY A 198 12.51 -3.01 -10.87
N LYS A 199 11.59 -3.29 -11.79
CA LYS A 199 11.88 -3.97 -13.06
C LYS A 199 12.49 -3.02 -14.07
N GLU A 200 11.94 -1.81 -14.20
CA GLU A 200 12.45 -0.75 -15.09
C GLU A 200 13.91 -0.42 -14.77
N ARG A 201 14.22 -0.18 -13.49
CA ARG A 201 15.62 0.06 -13.07
C ARG A 201 16.59 -1.08 -13.38
N LYS A 202 16.08 -2.28 -13.66
CA LYS A 202 16.85 -3.47 -13.99
C LYS A 202 16.74 -3.85 -15.47
N ASN A 203 16.13 -2.99 -16.29
CA ASN A 203 15.83 -3.23 -17.71
C ASN A 203 15.13 -4.57 -17.96
N LYS A 204 14.18 -4.95 -17.05
CA LYS A 204 13.42 -6.19 -17.17
C LYS A 204 12.05 -5.92 -17.77
N THR A 205 11.59 -6.83 -18.61
CA THR A 205 10.23 -6.83 -19.16
C THR A 205 9.19 -6.92 -18.08
N TYR A 206 8.04 -6.29 -18.29
CA TYR A 206 6.90 -6.34 -17.38
C TYR A 206 5.59 -6.40 -18.14
N HIS A 207 4.57 -6.91 -17.48
CA HIS A 207 3.18 -6.89 -17.99
C HIS A 207 2.45 -5.70 -17.41
N LYS A 208 1.45 -5.19 -18.12
CA LYS A 208 0.52 -4.19 -17.59
C LYS A 208 -0.21 -4.73 -16.37
N PHE A 209 -0.68 -3.82 -15.51
CA PHE A 209 -1.42 -4.18 -14.31
C PHE A 209 -2.65 -5.02 -14.63
N GLU A 210 -3.39 -4.65 -15.68
CA GLU A 210 -4.59 -5.31 -16.15
C GLU A 210 -4.34 -6.79 -16.45
N ASN A 211 -3.26 -7.10 -17.16
CA ASN A 211 -2.87 -8.46 -17.54
C ASN A 211 -2.47 -9.34 -16.34
N LEU A 212 -2.09 -8.71 -15.23
CA LEU A 212 -1.75 -9.42 -13.99
C LEU A 212 -2.96 -9.55 -13.07
N ALA A 213 -3.82 -8.53 -13.03
CA ALA A 213 -4.96 -8.45 -12.14
C ALA A 213 -6.18 -9.22 -12.63
N ILE A 214 -6.30 -9.39 -13.97
CA ILE A 214 -7.36 -10.14 -14.60
C ILE A 214 -6.76 -11.39 -15.27
N ASP A 215 -7.42 -12.53 -15.10
CA ASP A 215 -7.04 -13.77 -15.77
C ASP A 215 -7.48 -13.73 -17.23
N ALA A 216 -6.56 -13.92 -18.16
CA ALA A 216 -6.82 -13.78 -19.60
C ALA A 216 -7.80 -14.84 -20.15
N ASN A 217 -7.87 -16.02 -19.52
CA ASN A 217 -8.71 -17.12 -20.00
C ASN A 217 -10.14 -17.00 -19.49
N THR A 218 -10.30 -16.59 -18.23
CA THR A 218 -11.62 -16.53 -17.56
C THR A 218 -12.19 -15.14 -17.55
N CYS A 219 -11.39 -14.12 -17.86
CA CYS A 219 -11.69 -12.70 -17.65
C CYS A 219 -12.09 -12.35 -16.20
N GLU A 220 -11.85 -13.23 -15.25
CA GLU A 220 -12.12 -13.00 -13.83
C GLU A 220 -10.92 -12.39 -13.10
N VAL A 221 -11.16 -11.88 -11.89
CA VAL A 221 -10.09 -11.32 -11.05
C VAL A 221 -9.08 -12.41 -10.68
N ASN A 222 -7.82 -12.17 -11.01
CA ASN A 222 -6.74 -13.11 -10.76
C ASN A 222 -6.31 -13.10 -9.27
N THR A 223 -6.92 -13.95 -8.48
CA THR A 223 -6.61 -14.11 -7.05
C THR A 223 -5.23 -14.72 -6.78
N LYS A 224 -4.58 -15.31 -7.80
CA LYS A 224 -3.19 -15.81 -7.69
C LYS A 224 -2.18 -14.66 -7.74
N TYR A 225 -2.53 -13.53 -8.34
CA TYR A 225 -1.66 -12.36 -8.37
C TYR A 225 -1.45 -11.80 -6.95
N LYS A 226 -0.18 -11.72 -6.53
CA LYS A 226 0.17 -11.36 -5.14
C LYS A 226 -0.43 -10.04 -4.70
N ALA A 227 -0.47 -9.01 -5.58
CA ALA A 227 -1.03 -7.72 -5.21
C ALA A 227 -2.53 -7.83 -4.92
N VAL A 228 -3.31 -8.54 -5.73
CA VAL A 228 -4.74 -8.80 -5.50
C VAL A 228 -4.91 -9.60 -4.21
N ARG A 229 -4.22 -10.74 -4.07
CA ARG A 229 -4.33 -11.62 -2.90
C ARG A 229 -4.03 -10.89 -1.58
N THR A 230 -3.02 -10.04 -1.57
CA THR A 230 -2.65 -9.24 -0.38
C THR A 230 -3.75 -8.27 0.04
N SER A 231 -4.59 -7.82 -0.89
CA SER A 231 -5.71 -6.90 -0.63
C SER A 231 -6.97 -7.58 -0.08
N ILE A 232 -7.03 -8.91 -0.03
CA ILE A 232 -8.12 -9.63 0.63
C ILE A 232 -7.83 -9.69 2.13
N TYR A 233 -8.05 -8.58 2.82
CA TYR A 233 -7.62 -8.39 4.22
C TYR A 233 -8.26 -9.39 5.19
N THR A 234 -9.54 -9.71 5.00
CA THR A 234 -10.27 -10.69 5.81
C THR A 234 -9.57 -12.03 5.85
N LYS A 235 -9.16 -12.55 4.69
CA LYS A 235 -8.49 -13.87 4.58
C LYS A 235 -7.22 -13.93 5.44
N HIS A 236 -6.49 -12.81 5.52
CA HIS A 236 -5.28 -12.75 6.33
C HIS A 236 -5.62 -12.54 7.80
N LEU A 237 -6.55 -11.65 8.13
CA LEU A 237 -6.96 -11.36 9.49
C LEU A 237 -7.53 -12.59 10.19
N GLU A 238 -8.35 -13.40 9.51
CA GLU A 238 -8.91 -14.64 10.05
C GLU A 238 -7.85 -15.64 10.55
N ARG A 239 -6.66 -15.66 9.93
CA ARG A 239 -5.55 -16.48 10.42
C ARG A 239 -4.96 -15.96 11.72
N TRP A 240 -4.85 -14.64 11.84
CA TRP A 240 -4.38 -13.97 13.04
C TRP A 240 -5.34 -14.14 14.21
N LEU A 241 -6.66 -14.11 13.94
CA LEU A 241 -7.71 -14.30 14.95
C LEU A 241 -7.74 -15.72 15.55
N LYS A 242 -7.01 -16.67 14.99
CA LYS A 242 -6.82 -17.99 15.62
C LYS A 242 -5.87 -17.94 16.83
N TYR A 243 -5.07 -16.90 16.93
CA TYR A 243 -4.04 -16.75 17.98
C TYR A 243 -4.30 -15.54 18.87
N PHE A 244 -4.85 -14.47 18.34
CA PHE A 244 -5.04 -13.21 19.04
C PHE A 244 -6.49 -12.76 18.97
N PRO A 245 -7.11 -12.32 20.08
CA PRO A 245 -8.43 -11.73 20.05
C PRO A 245 -8.42 -10.40 19.28
N VAL A 246 -9.58 -10.00 18.75
CA VAL A 246 -9.69 -8.82 17.87
C VAL A 246 -9.26 -7.53 18.55
N GLU A 247 -9.41 -7.43 19.86
CA GLU A 247 -9.04 -6.28 20.71
C GLU A 247 -7.52 -6.02 20.73
N GLN A 248 -6.72 -7.04 20.41
CA GLN A 248 -5.26 -6.90 20.27
C GLN A 248 -4.83 -6.32 18.92
N PHE A 249 -5.78 -6.01 18.04
CA PHE A 249 -5.50 -5.34 16.77
C PHE A 249 -6.02 -3.91 16.80
N HIS A 250 -5.18 -2.99 16.37
CA HIS A 250 -5.64 -1.67 16.01
C HIS A 250 -5.50 -1.47 14.50
N ILE A 251 -6.64 -1.18 13.86
CA ILE A 251 -6.68 -0.97 12.42
C ILE A 251 -6.54 0.53 12.14
N VAL A 252 -5.54 0.92 11.38
CA VAL A 252 -5.26 2.31 11.01
C VAL A 252 -5.73 2.55 9.58
N ASP A 253 -6.44 3.66 9.35
CA ASP A 253 -6.82 4.11 8.01
C ASP A 253 -5.63 4.77 7.31
N GLY A 254 -5.05 4.07 6.33
CA GLY A 254 -3.91 4.55 5.58
C GLY A 254 -4.24 5.65 4.56
N ASP A 255 -5.47 5.74 4.09
CA ASP A 255 -5.92 6.81 3.21
C ASP A 255 -6.12 8.08 4.03
N ARG A 256 -6.73 7.97 5.21
CA ARG A 256 -6.85 9.08 6.14
C ARG A 256 -5.50 9.56 6.69
N LEU A 257 -4.55 8.65 6.89
CA LEU A 257 -3.18 9.02 7.31
C LEU A 257 -2.46 9.93 6.29
N ILE A 258 -2.88 9.91 5.01
CA ILE A 258 -2.33 10.78 3.97
C ILE A 258 -2.96 12.18 4.05
N THR A 259 -4.27 12.27 4.28
CA THR A 259 -5.06 13.51 4.20
C THR A 259 -5.21 14.23 5.53
N ASP A 260 -5.34 13.49 6.63
CA ASP A 260 -5.53 14.01 8.00
C ASP A 260 -4.96 13.00 9.01
N PRO A 261 -3.61 12.97 9.21
CA PRO A 261 -2.96 11.95 10.01
C PRO A 261 -3.22 12.06 11.53
N LEU A 262 -3.49 13.26 12.05
CA LEU A 262 -3.53 13.48 13.49
C LEU A 262 -4.58 12.66 14.24
N PRO A 263 -5.84 12.57 13.80
CA PRO A 263 -6.84 11.72 14.46
C PRO A 263 -6.45 10.25 14.51
N GLU A 264 -5.88 9.71 13.42
CA GLU A 264 -5.40 8.32 13.37
C GLU A 264 -4.27 8.08 14.37
N LEU A 265 -3.32 9.01 14.47
CA LEU A 265 -2.20 8.92 15.40
C LEU A 265 -2.67 8.97 16.85
N GLN A 266 -3.63 9.82 17.18
CA GLN A 266 -4.23 9.89 18.51
C GLN A 266 -4.98 8.62 18.90
N LEU A 267 -5.63 7.95 17.93
CA LEU A 267 -6.22 6.63 18.15
C LEU A 267 -5.14 5.58 18.48
N VAL A 268 -4.02 5.61 17.77
CA VAL A 268 -2.89 4.70 18.04
C VAL A 268 -2.25 5.00 19.40
N GLU A 269 -2.05 6.26 19.78
CA GLU A 269 -1.54 6.63 21.10
C GLU A 269 -2.41 6.03 22.20
N ARG A 270 -3.73 6.18 22.11
CA ARG A 270 -4.70 5.59 23.06
C ARG A 270 -4.61 4.06 23.11
N TYR A 271 -4.57 3.43 21.93
CA TYR A 271 -4.44 1.97 21.85
C TYR A 271 -3.13 1.47 22.46
N LEU A 272 -2.05 2.20 22.32
CA LEU A 272 -0.76 1.87 22.93
C LEU A 272 -0.68 2.23 24.42
N ASN A 273 -1.74 2.79 25.01
CA ASN A 273 -1.77 3.32 26.38
C ASN A 273 -0.75 4.46 26.60
N LEU A 274 -0.55 5.27 25.59
CA LEU A 274 0.33 6.44 25.64
C LEU A 274 -0.49 7.72 25.88
N PRO A 275 0.04 8.70 26.62
CA PRO A 275 -0.57 10.02 26.68
C PRO A 275 -0.52 10.67 25.30
N SER A 276 -1.51 11.51 24.97
CA SER A 276 -1.52 12.25 23.72
C SER A 276 -0.38 13.28 23.71
N ARG A 277 0.62 13.07 22.86
CA ARG A 277 1.80 13.92 22.70
C ARG A 277 2.04 14.34 21.26
N ILE A 278 1.53 13.58 20.30
CA ILE A 278 1.60 13.96 18.89
C ILE A 278 0.50 15.00 18.65
N SER A 279 0.91 16.14 18.10
CA SER A 279 0.04 17.29 17.89
C SER A 279 0.21 17.84 16.48
N GLN A 280 -0.62 18.83 16.15
CA GLN A 280 -0.57 19.55 14.89
C GLN A 280 0.81 20.18 14.60
N TYR A 281 1.55 20.57 15.65
CA TYR A 281 2.91 21.13 15.53
C TYR A 281 3.92 20.12 14.99
N ASN A 282 3.67 18.85 15.16
CA ASN A 282 4.57 17.78 14.70
C ASN A 282 4.39 17.44 13.22
N LEU A 283 3.36 17.98 12.56
CA LEU A 283 2.95 17.62 11.21
C LEU A 283 2.81 18.89 10.35
N TYR A 284 3.23 18.82 9.10
CA TYR A 284 2.94 19.87 8.12
C TYR A 284 2.73 19.25 6.74
N PHE A 285 1.74 19.74 6.01
CA PHE A 285 1.46 19.28 4.66
C PHE A 285 2.48 19.85 3.68
N ASN A 286 3.09 18.98 2.88
CA ASN A 286 4.00 19.39 1.82
C ASN A 286 3.28 19.26 0.48
N ALA A 287 2.88 20.39 -0.12
CA ALA A 287 2.11 20.41 -1.36
C ALA A 287 2.85 19.77 -2.54
N THR A 288 4.18 19.93 -2.63
CA THR A 288 5.00 19.32 -3.69
C THR A 288 5.02 17.79 -3.59
N ARG A 289 4.91 17.25 -2.37
CA ARG A 289 4.93 15.81 -2.10
C ARG A 289 3.54 15.19 -2.04
N GLY A 290 2.50 16.00 -1.83
CA GLY A 290 1.12 15.55 -1.68
C GLY A 290 0.85 14.77 -0.39
N PHE A 291 1.68 14.93 0.66
CA PHE A 291 1.49 14.24 1.95
C PHE A 291 2.13 15.01 3.11
N TYR A 292 1.78 14.61 4.34
CA TYR A 292 2.31 15.20 5.55
C TYR A 292 3.76 14.79 5.81
N CYS A 293 4.60 15.78 6.13
CA CYS A 293 5.96 15.65 6.62
C CYS A 293 6.02 15.87 8.14
N LEU A 294 7.14 15.50 8.75
CA LEU A 294 7.33 15.45 10.19
C LEU A 294 8.14 16.64 10.67
N ARG A 295 7.72 17.23 11.78
CA ARG A 295 8.47 18.26 12.51
C ARG A 295 8.83 17.72 13.90
N PHE A 296 10.10 17.47 14.13
CA PHE A 296 10.60 16.99 15.42
C PHE A 296 10.84 18.15 16.40
N ASN A 297 11.32 19.28 15.89
CA ASN A 297 11.51 20.54 16.61
C ASN A 297 11.55 21.71 15.61
N ILE A 298 11.83 22.92 16.08
CA ILE A 298 11.85 24.14 15.26
C ILE A 298 12.89 24.05 14.11
N VAL A 299 13.99 23.32 14.32
CA VAL A 299 15.10 23.23 13.36
C VAL A 299 15.04 21.97 12.50
N PHE A 300 14.53 20.86 13.04
CA PHE A 300 14.59 19.55 12.38
C PHE A 300 13.25 19.09 11.84
N ASN A 301 13.14 19.15 10.52
CA ASN A 301 12.00 18.66 9.75
C ASN A 301 12.43 17.49 8.87
N LYS A 302 11.56 16.51 8.68
CA LYS A 302 11.81 15.32 7.85
C LYS A 302 10.60 14.95 7.02
N CYS A 303 10.79 14.83 5.72
CA CYS A 303 9.81 14.17 4.85
C CYS A 303 10.21 12.72 4.58
N LEU A 304 9.24 11.90 4.25
CA LEU A 304 9.50 10.54 3.77
C LEU A 304 10.31 10.59 2.47
N ALA A 305 11.12 9.57 2.23
CA ALA A 305 11.97 9.49 1.05
C ALA A 305 11.15 9.61 -0.26
N GLY A 306 11.76 10.11 -1.33
CA GLY A 306 11.13 10.32 -2.64
C GLY A 306 10.52 9.07 -3.28
N SER A 307 10.90 7.88 -2.80
CA SER A 307 10.27 6.61 -3.17
C SER A 307 8.87 6.39 -2.53
N LYS A 308 8.32 7.38 -1.83
CA LYS A 308 6.95 7.39 -1.29
C LYS A 308 6.11 8.40 -2.04
N GLY A 309 4.79 8.15 -2.14
CA GLY A 309 3.90 9.00 -2.94
C GLY A 309 4.17 8.91 -4.45
N ARG A 310 4.49 7.71 -4.95
CA ARG A 310 4.68 7.48 -6.39
C ARG A 310 3.42 7.79 -7.16
N ILE A 311 3.58 8.38 -8.34
CA ILE A 311 2.51 8.49 -9.32
C ILE A 311 2.17 7.06 -9.77
N HIS A 312 0.91 6.70 -9.74
CA HIS A 312 0.44 5.41 -10.24
C HIS A 312 0.27 5.50 -11.76
N PRO A 313 0.53 4.41 -12.50
CA PRO A 313 0.17 4.36 -13.91
C PRO A 313 -1.35 4.47 -14.08
N GLU A 314 -1.78 4.96 -15.22
CA GLU A 314 -3.17 4.88 -15.62
C GLU A 314 -3.57 3.41 -15.77
N VAL A 315 -4.69 3.05 -15.21
CA VAL A 315 -5.29 1.71 -15.25
C VAL A 315 -6.70 1.84 -15.83
N ASP A 316 -7.08 0.91 -16.67
CA ASP A 316 -8.41 0.88 -17.26
C ASP A 316 -9.50 0.92 -16.17
N LEU A 317 -10.44 1.85 -16.32
CA LEU A 317 -11.52 2.06 -15.36
C LEU A 317 -12.39 0.81 -15.19
N SER A 318 -12.59 0.02 -16.26
CA SER A 318 -13.35 -1.22 -16.21
C SER A 318 -12.68 -2.26 -15.30
N VAL A 319 -11.35 -2.35 -15.34
CA VAL A 319 -10.55 -3.22 -14.46
C VAL A 319 -10.62 -2.75 -13.02
N LEU A 320 -10.49 -1.43 -12.77
CA LEU A 320 -10.65 -0.87 -11.43
C LEU A 320 -12.02 -1.17 -10.84
N THR A 321 -13.10 -0.93 -11.61
CA THR A 321 -14.47 -1.21 -11.20
C THR A 321 -14.68 -2.70 -10.91
N LYS A 322 -14.12 -3.59 -11.74
CA LYS A 322 -14.19 -5.03 -11.53
C LYS A 322 -13.49 -5.46 -10.25
N LEU A 323 -12.33 -4.91 -9.96
CA LEU A 323 -11.60 -5.16 -8.71
C LEU A 323 -12.36 -4.64 -7.49
N GLN A 324 -12.95 -3.44 -7.55
CA GLN A 324 -13.76 -2.87 -6.48
C GLN A 324 -14.96 -3.76 -6.16
N ARG A 325 -15.71 -4.21 -7.18
CA ARG A 325 -16.82 -5.16 -7.01
C ARG A 325 -16.36 -6.48 -6.40
N PHE A 326 -15.19 -6.97 -6.83
CA PHE A 326 -14.60 -8.20 -6.28
C PHE A 326 -14.23 -8.04 -4.81
N PHE A 327 -13.63 -6.91 -4.41
CA PHE A 327 -13.22 -6.68 -3.02
C PHE A 327 -14.37 -6.34 -2.09
N HIS A 328 -15.50 -5.82 -2.61
CA HIS A 328 -16.63 -5.35 -1.80
C HIS A 328 -17.11 -6.36 -0.74
N PRO A 329 -17.43 -7.64 -1.04
CA PRO A 329 -17.87 -8.59 -0.03
C PRO A 329 -16.80 -8.87 1.03
N PHE A 330 -15.52 -8.86 0.66
CA PHE A 330 -14.42 -9.02 1.61
C PHE A 330 -14.25 -7.78 2.50
N ASN A 331 -14.49 -6.59 1.96
CA ASN A 331 -14.46 -5.34 2.72
C ASN A 331 -15.59 -5.34 3.76
N GLN A 332 -16.81 -5.71 3.38
CA GLN A 332 -17.94 -5.79 4.31
C GLN A 332 -17.64 -6.76 5.46
N LYS A 333 -17.10 -7.94 5.15
CA LYS A 333 -16.69 -8.90 6.18
C LYS A 333 -15.57 -8.36 7.07
N PHE A 334 -14.61 -7.64 6.50
CA PHE A 334 -13.54 -6.99 7.27
C PHE A 334 -14.10 -5.94 8.25
N TYR A 335 -15.09 -5.15 7.82
CA TYR A 335 -15.76 -4.17 8.67
C TYR A 335 -16.51 -4.84 9.83
N GLN A 336 -17.23 -5.93 9.55
CA GLN A 336 -17.92 -6.70 10.58
C GLN A 336 -16.97 -7.27 11.64
N ILE A 337 -15.84 -7.84 11.22
CA ILE A 337 -14.86 -8.43 12.13
C ILE A 337 -14.18 -7.36 12.99
N THR A 338 -13.81 -6.23 12.38
CA THR A 338 -12.99 -5.21 13.06
C THR A 338 -13.80 -4.15 13.79
N GLY A 339 -15.12 -4.09 13.57
CA GLY A 339 -15.98 -3.03 14.06
C GLY A 339 -15.66 -1.64 13.48
N ARG A 340 -14.80 -1.59 12.43
CA ARG A 340 -14.37 -0.35 11.79
C ARG A 340 -14.74 -0.31 10.32
N THR A 341 -15.41 0.74 9.89
CA THR A 341 -15.78 0.99 8.50
C THR A 341 -14.84 2.00 7.85
N PHE A 342 -14.67 1.87 6.55
CA PHE A 342 -13.86 2.77 5.72
C PHE A 342 -14.71 3.25 4.55
N ASN A 343 -14.43 4.44 4.05
CA ASN A 343 -15.14 5.00 2.90
C ASN A 343 -14.59 4.43 1.57
N TRP A 344 -14.60 3.10 1.44
CA TRP A 344 -14.16 2.40 0.24
C TRP A 344 -15.35 2.09 -0.67
N PRO A 345 -15.20 2.15 -2.02
CA PRO A 345 -16.26 1.84 -2.96
C PRO A 345 -16.69 0.37 -2.93
#